data_7ba116f9a9370947b51b0ecf559b4fd7
#
_entry.id   7ba116f9a9370947b51b0ecf559b4fd7
#
_cell.length_a   1.000
_cell.length_b   1.000
_cell.length_c   1.000
_cell.angle_alpha   90.00
_cell.angle_beta   90.00
_cell.angle_gamma   90.00
#
_symmetry.space_group_name_H-M   'P 1'
#
loop_
_entity.id
_entity.type
_entity.pdbx_description
1 polymer ?
#
loop_
_entity_poly.entity_id
_entity_poly.type
_entity_poly.pdbx_seq_one_letter_code
_entity_poly.pdbx_strand_id
1 'polypeptide(L)'
;MVAIPMFVLMANFLTHSKVADGLFESIRYLLGPLKGGLGLAVILVSTVFAATTGIVGASVVTMGMLSLPVLLRSGYKPSLACGMVCAGGSLGILIPPSIMLVSMGSYAEVSVGKIFFAAMVPGLSLSLGYIIYLMVVCHIHPDWGPAMSPEELAEMPLKKRITGSLINLIPPLILIFGVLGSIFGGIATPTEAAGIGALFSLILAIFYKQFSWKMLYESLIDTAKTTAMVFIILFGAAAFTGVFMSLDGDQIIADWVLSMGIGKWGAFAIMMVIMFLLGMFIDWLGIVMIVFPIFLPIMDTFGFDRLWLVAVSATLLQTCFMTPPFGFALFYVKGILPPSIKIQEVYRGVIPFIIIICIVTALCAVFPPLVTWLPSMLAS
;
A
#
# COMPACT_ATOMS: atom_id res chain seq x y z
N MET A 1 -1.43 18.94 -1.04
CA MET A 1 -2.11 18.71 0.26
C MET A 1 -3.64 18.57 0.13
N VAL A 2 -4.34 19.43 -0.66
CA VAL A 2 -5.82 19.36 -0.82
C VAL A 2 -6.32 18.04 -1.45
N ALA A 3 -5.48 17.34 -2.21
CA ALA A 3 -5.81 16.03 -2.77
C ALA A 3 -6.04 14.94 -1.69
N ILE A 4 -5.43 15.07 -0.51
CA ILE A 4 -5.51 14.05 0.57
C ILE A 4 -6.96 13.80 1.01
N PRO A 5 -7.75 14.81 1.44
CA PRO A 5 -9.14 14.57 1.83
C PRO A 5 -9.98 13.93 0.73
N MET A 6 -9.74 14.29 -0.54
CA MET A 6 -10.50 13.74 -1.67
C MET A 6 -10.15 12.27 -1.93
N PHE A 7 -8.87 11.87 -1.84
CA PHE A 7 -8.48 10.47 -1.92
C PHE A 7 -9.00 9.65 -0.74
N VAL A 8 -8.99 10.22 0.49
CA VAL A 8 -9.59 9.56 1.66
C VAL A 8 -11.09 9.34 1.47
N LEU A 9 -11.80 10.34 0.93
CA LEU A 9 -13.24 10.25 0.66
C LEU A 9 -13.53 9.19 -0.42
N MET A 10 -12.74 9.18 -1.49
CA MET A 10 -12.81 8.16 -2.54
C MET A 10 -12.67 6.76 -1.95
N ALA A 11 -11.66 6.55 -1.11
CA ALA A 11 -11.40 5.28 -0.46
C ALA A 11 -12.54 4.84 0.47
N ASN A 12 -13.09 5.76 1.27
CA ASN A 12 -14.21 5.46 2.16
C ASN A 12 -15.47 5.05 1.38
N PHE A 13 -15.82 5.78 0.33
CA PHE A 13 -16.96 5.40 -0.52
C PHE A 13 -16.75 4.04 -1.18
N LEU A 14 -15.54 3.77 -1.68
CA LEU A 14 -15.26 2.50 -2.33
C LEU A 14 -15.30 1.32 -1.34
N THR A 15 -14.78 1.51 -0.14
CA THR A 15 -14.82 0.49 0.92
C THR A 15 -16.27 0.11 1.26
N HIS A 16 -17.16 1.09 1.33
CA HIS A 16 -18.58 0.84 1.59
C HIS A 16 -19.36 0.32 0.37
N SER A 17 -18.82 0.45 -0.85
CA SER A 17 -19.49 0.02 -2.08
C SER A 17 -19.58 -1.49 -2.25
N LYS A 18 -18.82 -2.28 -1.45
CA LYS A 18 -18.69 -3.74 -1.55
C LYS A 18 -18.18 -4.26 -2.90
N VAL A 19 -17.52 -3.42 -3.67
CA VAL A 19 -16.87 -3.83 -4.93
C VAL A 19 -15.81 -4.90 -4.68
N ALA A 20 -15.08 -4.80 -3.56
CA ALA A 20 -14.07 -5.80 -3.17
C ALA A 20 -14.68 -7.19 -2.92
N ASP A 21 -15.89 -7.25 -2.35
CA ASP A 21 -16.58 -8.50 -2.04
C ASP A 21 -16.85 -9.32 -3.32
N GLY A 22 -17.46 -8.68 -4.32
CA GLY A 22 -17.76 -9.32 -5.61
C GLY A 22 -16.51 -9.73 -6.36
N LEU A 23 -15.47 -8.90 -6.32
CA LEU A 23 -14.20 -9.20 -6.96
C LEU A 23 -13.51 -10.40 -6.29
N PHE A 24 -13.42 -10.41 -4.96
CA PHE A 24 -12.82 -11.51 -4.20
C PHE A 24 -13.57 -12.83 -4.44
N GLU A 25 -14.91 -12.79 -4.34
CA GLU A 25 -15.75 -13.96 -4.56
C GLU A 25 -15.50 -14.59 -5.94
N SER A 26 -15.44 -13.77 -6.98
CA SER A 26 -15.23 -14.24 -8.35
C SER A 26 -13.82 -14.81 -8.58
N ILE A 27 -12.79 -14.10 -8.11
CA ILE A 27 -11.38 -14.48 -8.33
C ILE A 27 -11.02 -15.72 -7.49
N ARG A 28 -11.56 -15.87 -6.26
CA ARG A 28 -11.30 -17.05 -5.43
C ARG A 28 -11.77 -18.34 -6.10
N TYR A 29 -12.92 -18.33 -6.77
CA TYR A 29 -13.42 -19.49 -7.52
C TYR A 29 -12.64 -19.73 -8.81
N LEU A 30 -12.12 -18.66 -9.43
CA LEU A 30 -11.31 -18.79 -10.66
C LEU A 30 -9.95 -19.44 -10.35
N LEU A 31 -9.30 -19.03 -9.25
CA LEU A 31 -7.98 -19.52 -8.85
C LEU A 31 -8.04 -20.70 -7.89
N GLY A 32 -9.23 -21.02 -7.35
CA GLY A 32 -9.45 -22.09 -6.37
C GLY A 32 -8.89 -23.46 -6.71
N PRO A 33 -8.86 -23.88 -8.00
CA PRO A 33 -8.25 -25.16 -8.38
C PRO A 33 -6.75 -25.25 -8.11
N LEU A 34 -6.06 -24.11 -7.95
CA LEU A 34 -4.61 -24.06 -7.74
C LEU A 34 -4.27 -24.22 -6.26
N LYS A 35 -3.19 -24.93 -5.94
CA LYS A 35 -2.59 -24.90 -4.60
C LYS A 35 -2.15 -23.47 -4.29
N GLY A 36 -2.58 -22.92 -3.16
CA GLY A 36 -2.39 -21.51 -2.85
C GLY A 36 -3.34 -20.56 -3.58
N GLY A 37 -4.29 -21.06 -4.38
CA GLY A 37 -5.17 -20.26 -5.23
C GLY A 37 -6.01 -19.23 -4.48
N LEU A 38 -6.52 -19.56 -3.30
CA LEU A 38 -7.21 -18.58 -2.45
C LEU A 38 -6.28 -17.47 -1.97
N GLY A 39 -5.04 -17.82 -1.62
CA GLY A 39 -4.01 -16.83 -1.26
C GLY A 39 -3.64 -15.91 -2.43
N LEU A 40 -3.53 -16.46 -3.63
CA LEU A 40 -3.34 -15.68 -4.86
C LEU A 40 -4.50 -14.71 -5.09
N ALA A 41 -5.75 -15.17 -4.88
CA ALA A 41 -6.92 -14.33 -4.97
C ALA A 41 -6.84 -13.15 -3.98
N VAL A 42 -6.41 -13.39 -2.74
CA VAL A 42 -6.21 -12.33 -1.74
C VAL A 42 -5.20 -11.29 -2.25
N ILE A 43 -4.03 -11.69 -2.70
CA ILE A 43 -3.00 -10.73 -3.16
C ILE A 43 -3.44 -9.99 -4.42
N LEU A 44 -4.04 -10.67 -5.41
CA LEU A 44 -4.50 -10.02 -6.63
C LEU A 44 -5.62 -9.01 -6.36
N VAL A 45 -6.63 -9.41 -5.57
CA VAL A 45 -7.72 -8.51 -5.19
C VAL A 45 -7.20 -7.34 -4.37
N SER A 46 -6.30 -7.62 -3.41
CA SER A 46 -5.66 -6.57 -2.62
C SER A 46 -4.87 -5.60 -3.50
N THR A 47 -4.17 -6.09 -4.52
CA THR A 47 -3.41 -5.24 -5.46
C THR A 47 -4.33 -4.28 -6.23
N VAL A 48 -5.47 -4.78 -6.74
CA VAL A 48 -6.47 -3.96 -7.42
C VAL A 48 -7.16 -3.00 -6.46
N PHE A 49 -7.56 -3.50 -5.28
CA PHE A 49 -8.22 -2.70 -4.26
C PHE A 49 -7.29 -1.65 -3.65
N ALA A 50 -6.01 -2.00 -3.51
CA ALA A 50 -4.93 -1.11 -3.11
C ALA A 50 -4.89 0.15 -3.98
N ALA A 51 -4.88 -0.04 -5.31
CA ALA A 51 -4.87 1.05 -6.30
C ALA A 51 -6.15 1.93 -6.27
N THR A 52 -7.12 1.61 -5.43
CA THR A 52 -8.38 2.36 -5.32
C THR A 52 -8.60 2.99 -3.95
N THR A 53 -7.91 2.52 -2.91
CA THR A 53 -8.13 2.98 -1.52
C THR A 53 -7.07 3.93 -1.00
N GLY A 54 -5.80 3.68 -1.28
CA GLY A 54 -4.69 4.52 -0.79
C GLY A 54 -4.53 4.57 0.75
N ILE A 55 -5.23 3.70 1.51
CA ILE A 55 -5.25 3.65 2.99
C ILE A 55 -5.06 2.21 3.47
N VAL A 56 -4.03 1.96 4.29
CA VAL A 56 -3.72 0.60 4.79
C VAL A 56 -4.81 0.04 5.69
N GLY A 57 -5.30 0.83 6.67
CA GLY A 57 -6.27 0.35 7.65
C GLY A 57 -7.54 -0.20 7.01
N ALA A 58 -8.14 0.58 6.10
CA ALA A 58 -9.33 0.17 5.38
C ALA A 58 -9.08 -1.08 4.53
N SER A 59 -7.95 -1.13 3.81
CA SER A 59 -7.58 -2.27 2.96
C SER A 59 -7.35 -3.54 3.76
N VAL A 60 -6.58 -3.48 4.86
CA VAL A 60 -6.29 -4.64 5.72
C VAL A 60 -7.55 -5.17 6.39
N VAL A 61 -8.39 -4.27 6.94
CA VAL A 61 -9.63 -4.67 7.61
C VAL A 61 -10.62 -5.29 6.63
N THR A 62 -10.86 -4.63 5.49
CA THR A 62 -11.79 -5.13 4.47
C THR A 62 -11.33 -6.49 3.94
N MET A 63 -10.09 -6.58 3.46
CA MET A 63 -9.56 -7.83 2.93
C MET A 63 -9.45 -8.91 4.00
N GLY A 64 -9.12 -8.52 5.23
CA GLY A 64 -9.07 -9.45 6.36
C GLY A 64 -10.44 -10.03 6.72
N MET A 65 -11.47 -9.20 6.84
CA MET A 65 -12.82 -9.66 7.11
C MET A 65 -13.38 -10.57 6.01
N LEU A 66 -13.05 -10.28 4.74
CA LEU A 66 -13.48 -11.09 3.60
C LEU A 66 -12.71 -12.41 3.49
N SER A 67 -11.40 -12.37 3.61
CA SER A 67 -10.55 -13.49 3.23
C SER A 67 -10.13 -14.40 4.39
N LEU A 68 -9.84 -13.86 5.60
CA LEU A 68 -9.36 -14.68 6.73
C LEU A 68 -10.32 -15.82 7.11
N PRO A 69 -11.63 -15.58 7.26
CA PRO A 69 -12.57 -16.68 7.58
C PRO A 69 -12.57 -17.77 6.51
N VAL A 70 -12.47 -17.37 5.23
CA VAL A 70 -12.45 -18.32 4.10
C VAL A 70 -11.15 -19.11 4.11
N LEU A 71 -9.98 -18.44 4.21
CA LEU A 71 -8.66 -19.09 4.25
C LEU A 71 -8.55 -20.09 5.40
N LEU A 72 -8.98 -19.69 6.60
CA LEU A 72 -8.90 -20.54 7.79
C LEU A 72 -9.84 -21.77 7.69
N ARG A 73 -11.06 -21.58 7.15
CA ARG A 73 -11.99 -22.70 6.91
C ARG A 73 -11.48 -23.67 5.85
N SER A 74 -10.80 -23.15 4.83
CA SER A 74 -10.17 -23.97 3.77
C SER A 74 -8.85 -24.61 4.20
N GLY A 75 -8.47 -24.53 5.49
CA GLY A 75 -7.31 -25.22 6.03
C GLY A 75 -5.99 -24.52 5.80
N TYR A 76 -5.98 -23.24 5.41
CA TYR A 76 -4.73 -22.48 5.30
C TYR A 76 -4.03 -22.34 6.64
N LYS A 77 -2.70 -22.42 6.63
CA LYS A 77 -1.88 -22.18 7.82
C LYS A 77 -2.14 -20.77 8.34
N PRO A 78 -2.49 -20.58 9.62
CA PRO A 78 -2.87 -19.27 10.16
C PRO A 78 -1.81 -18.19 9.95
N SER A 79 -0.52 -18.52 10.13
CA SER A 79 0.55 -17.57 9.89
C SER A 79 0.60 -17.09 8.44
N LEU A 80 0.48 -18.00 7.46
CA LEU A 80 0.47 -17.64 6.06
C LEU A 80 -0.75 -16.78 5.71
N ALA A 81 -1.93 -17.14 6.19
CA ALA A 81 -3.17 -16.38 5.99
C ALA A 81 -3.07 -14.95 6.54
N CYS A 82 -2.58 -14.78 7.76
CA CYS A 82 -2.38 -13.47 8.37
C CYS A 82 -1.34 -12.64 7.62
N GLY A 83 -0.21 -13.25 7.26
CA GLY A 83 0.85 -12.57 6.50
C GLY A 83 0.38 -12.04 5.15
N MET A 84 -0.40 -12.84 4.40
CA MET A 84 -0.98 -12.45 3.11
C MET A 84 -1.91 -11.24 3.23
N VAL A 85 -2.76 -11.22 4.26
CA VAL A 85 -3.71 -10.11 4.48
C VAL A 85 -2.97 -8.83 4.87
N CYS A 86 -1.97 -8.92 5.76
CA CYS A 86 -1.13 -7.77 6.09
C CYS A 86 -0.40 -7.23 4.85
N ALA A 87 0.25 -8.12 4.09
CA ALA A 87 1.04 -7.76 2.92
C ALA A 87 0.18 -7.19 1.79
N GLY A 88 -0.94 -7.87 1.47
CA GLY A 88 -1.87 -7.38 0.47
C GLY A 88 -2.48 -6.03 0.83
N GLY A 89 -2.91 -5.86 2.08
CA GLY A 89 -3.51 -4.61 2.55
C GLY A 89 -2.51 -3.44 2.58
N SER A 90 -1.23 -3.70 2.86
CA SER A 90 -0.20 -2.65 2.86
C SER A 90 0.12 -2.12 1.45
N LEU A 91 -0.09 -2.90 0.38
CA LEU A 91 0.10 -2.42 -1.00
C LEU A 91 -0.71 -1.17 -1.31
N GLY A 92 -1.84 -0.95 -0.61
CA GLY A 92 -2.74 0.18 -0.83
C GLY A 92 -2.12 1.56 -0.66
N ILE A 93 -1.00 1.65 0.02
CA ILE A 93 -0.35 2.95 0.21
C ILE A 93 0.83 3.18 -0.74
N LEU A 94 1.28 2.14 -1.46
CA LEU A 94 2.35 2.27 -2.46
C LEU A 94 1.82 2.31 -3.89
N ILE A 95 0.82 1.49 -4.21
CA ILE A 95 0.23 1.48 -5.56
C ILE A 95 -0.65 2.71 -5.73
N PRO A 96 -0.39 3.57 -6.74
CA PRO A 96 -1.18 4.80 -6.94
C PRO A 96 -2.65 4.52 -7.31
N PRO A 97 -3.56 5.47 -6.96
CA PRO A 97 -3.34 6.70 -6.19
C PRO A 97 -3.15 6.46 -4.69
N SER A 98 -2.22 7.16 -4.09
CA SER A 98 -1.78 6.92 -2.71
C SER A 98 -1.59 8.22 -1.94
N ILE A 99 -2.12 8.26 -0.71
CA ILE A 99 -1.98 9.41 0.20
C ILE A 99 -0.52 9.59 0.63
N MET A 100 0.20 8.49 0.85
CA MET A 100 1.62 8.52 1.21
C MET A 100 2.43 9.19 0.10
N LEU A 101 2.23 8.78 -1.15
CA LEU A 101 2.96 9.34 -2.28
C LEU A 101 2.63 10.82 -2.51
N VAL A 102 1.37 11.24 -2.32
CA VAL A 102 0.99 12.66 -2.36
C VAL A 102 1.71 13.45 -1.29
N SER A 103 1.74 12.95 -0.06
CA SER A 103 2.40 13.62 1.07
C SER A 103 3.90 13.71 0.87
N MET A 104 4.55 12.60 0.50
CA MET A 104 6.00 12.54 0.26
C MET A 104 6.41 13.42 -0.92
N GLY A 105 5.66 13.37 -2.03
CA GLY A 105 5.91 14.19 -3.20
C GLY A 105 5.75 15.69 -2.90
N SER A 106 4.72 16.06 -2.16
CA SER A 106 4.51 17.45 -1.74
C SER A 106 5.61 17.96 -0.81
N TYR A 107 6.11 17.10 0.09
CA TYR A 107 7.18 17.47 1.02
C TYR A 107 8.54 17.57 0.32
N ALA A 108 8.87 16.62 -0.53
CA ALA A 108 10.13 16.60 -1.27
C ALA A 108 10.14 17.52 -2.51
N GLU A 109 9.06 18.29 -2.73
CA GLU A 109 8.89 19.18 -3.88
C GLU A 109 8.96 18.45 -5.23
N VAL A 110 8.49 17.21 -5.27
CA VAL A 110 8.44 16.38 -6.46
C VAL A 110 7.01 16.32 -7.01
N SER A 111 6.85 16.36 -8.32
CA SER A 111 5.54 16.23 -8.95
C SER A 111 4.82 14.96 -8.53
N VAL A 112 3.60 15.11 -7.97
CA VAL A 112 2.76 13.98 -7.53
C VAL A 112 2.45 13.02 -8.69
N GLY A 113 2.24 13.52 -9.90
CA GLY A 113 2.07 12.69 -11.08
C GLY A 113 3.31 11.84 -11.35
N LYS A 114 4.50 12.44 -11.34
CA LYS A 114 5.76 11.70 -11.56
C LYS A 114 6.02 10.66 -10.48
N ILE A 115 5.73 10.96 -9.20
CA ILE A 115 5.95 9.98 -8.12
C ILE A 115 4.94 8.82 -8.18
N PHE A 116 3.71 9.05 -8.65
CA PHE A 116 2.75 7.97 -8.92
C PHE A 116 3.31 6.99 -9.95
N PHE A 117 3.88 7.49 -11.06
CA PHE A 117 4.55 6.64 -12.03
C PHE A 117 5.77 5.91 -11.46
N ALA A 118 6.59 6.62 -10.70
CA ALA A 118 7.79 6.05 -10.09
C ALA A 118 7.47 4.89 -9.12
N ALA A 119 6.35 4.96 -8.41
CA ALA A 119 5.92 3.94 -7.45
C ALA A 119 5.16 2.76 -8.09
N MET A 120 4.68 2.90 -9.33
CA MET A 120 3.88 1.86 -10.00
C MET A 120 4.67 0.56 -10.16
N VAL A 121 5.88 0.65 -10.73
CA VAL A 121 6.72 -0.54 -10.98
C VAL A 121 7.16 -1.19 -9.66
N PRO A 122 7.68 -0.48 -8.65
CA PRO A 122 7.94 -1.05 -7.33
C PRO A 122 6.74 -1.71 -6.69
N GLY A 123 5.56 -1.08 -6.72
CA GLY A 123 4.33 -1.61 -6.14
C GLY A 123 3.87 -2.92 -6.81
N LEU A 124 3.90 -2.96 -8.15
CA LEU A 124 3.59 -4.18 -8.91
C LEU A 124 4.66 -5.26 -8.70
N SER A 125 5.94 -4.88 -8.54
CA SER A 125 7.03 -5.81 -8.23
C SER A 125 6.85 -6.45 -6.87
N LEU A 126 6.37 -5.71 -5.86
CA LEU A 126 6.00 -6.28 -4.56
C LEU A 126 4.86 -7.28 -4.69
N SER A 127 3.78 -6.92 -5.39
CA SER A 127 2.66 -7.82 -5.63
C SER A 127 3.11 -9.11 -6.32
N LEU A 128 3.95 -9.00 -7.36
CA LEU A 128 4.53 -10.14 -8.05
C LEU A 128 5.43 -10.98 -7.13
N GLY A 129 6.26 -10.35 -6.31
CA GLY A 129 7.09 -11.03 -5.31
C GLY A 129 6.26 -11.83 -4.31
N TYR A 130 5.15 -11.26 -3.84
CA TYR A 130 4.22 -11.94 -2.94
C TYR A 130 3.54 -13.14 -3.62
N ILE A 131 3.12 -12.99 -4.88
CA ILE A 131 2.54 -14.08 -5.69
C ILE A 131 3.55 -15.21 -5.86
N ILE A 132 4.78 -14.89 -6.26
CA ILE A 132 5.86 -15.89 -6.45
C ILE A 132 6.11 -16.63 -5.13
N TYR A 133 6.25 -15.91 -4.01
CA TYR A 133 6.44 -16.51 -2.70
C TYR A 133 5.31 -17.47 -2.34
N LEU A 134 4.06 -17.07 -2.52
CA LEU A 134 2.89 -17.92 -2.22
C LEU A 134 2.87 -19.16 -3.10
N MET A 135 3.11 -19.02 -4.40
CA MET A 135 3.15 -20.18 -5.31
C MET A 135 4.25 -21.15 -4.91
N VAL A 136 5.46 -20.68 -4.64
CA VAL A 136 6.58 -21.52 -4.23
C VAL A 136 6.29 -22.23 -2.91
N VAL A 137 5.83 -21.49 -1.88
CA VAL A 137 5.57 -22.08 -0.55
C VAL A 137 4.41 -23.07 -0.59
N CYS A 138 3.31 -22.77 -1.28
CA CYS A 138 2.18 -23.70 -1.38
C CYS A 138 2.47 -24.90 -2.33
N HIS A 139 3.48 -24.80 -3.18
CA HIS A 139 3.94 -25.95 -3.95
C HIS A 139 4.83 -26.89 -3.13
N ILE A 140 5.76 -26.33 -2.32
CA ILE A 140 6.66 -27.08 -1.43
C ILE A 140 5.87 -27.67 -0.24
N HIS A 141 4.94 -26.90 0.32
CA HIS A 141 4.11 -27.28 1.45
C HIS A 141 2.62 -27.17 1.07
N PRO A 142 2.05 -28.18 0.37
CA PRO A 142 0.68 -28.14 -0.11
C PRO A 142 -0.38 -28.06 1.02
N ASP A 143 -0.03 -28.49 2.21
CA ASP A 143 -0.83 -28.41 3.43
C ASP A 143 -0.92 -26.99 4.02
N TRP A 144 -0.06 -26.06 3.62
CA TRP A 144 -0.13 -24.66 4.07
C TRP A 144 -1.14 -23.82 3.31
N GLY A 145 -1.46 -24.22 2.08
CA GLY A 145 -2.39 -23.55 1.20
C GLY A 145 -3.08 -24.54 0.26
N PRO A 146 -4.03 -25.35 0.77
CA PRO A 146 -4.72 -26.34 -0.05
C PRO A 146 -5.55 -25.68 -1.16
N ALA A 147 -5.75 -26.42 -2.26
CA ALA A 147 -6.71 -26.04 -3.28
C ALA A 147 -8.14 -26.21 -2.76
N MET A 148 -9.10 -25.49 -3.35
CA MET A 148 -10.53 -25.67 -3.04
C MET A 148 -10.97 -27.08 -3.41
N SER A 149 -11.89 -27.62 -2.62
CA SER A 149 -12.46 -28.95 -2.88
C SER A 149 -13.26 -28.95 -4.20
N PRO A 150 -13.34 -30.11 -4.90
CA PRO A 150 -14.18 -30.22 -6.09
C PRO A 150 -15.66 -29.88 -5.83
N GLU A 151 -16.14 -30.14 -4.62
CA GLU A 151 -17.51 -29.87 -4.18
C GLU A 151 -17.74 -28.34 -4.09
N GLU A 152 -16.86 -27.59 -3.42
CA GLU A 152 -16.91 -26.13 -3.38
C GLU A 152 -16.79 -25.52 -4.78
N LEU A 153 -15.92 -26.07 -5.63
CA LEU A 153 -15.76 -25.60 -7.01
C LEU A 153 -17.01 -25.85 -7.86
N ALA A 154 -17.79 -26.89 -7.58
CA ALA A 154 -19.03 -27.19 -8.30
C ALA A 154 -20.15 -26.17 -8.04
N GLU A 155 -20.09 -25.42 -6.93
CA GLU A 155 -21.07 -24.37 -6.62
C GLU A 155 -21.13 -23.27 -7.68
N MET A 156 -19.99 -22.99 -8.37
CA MET A 156 -19.91 -21.97 -9.39
C MET A 156 -19.37 -22.53 -10.72
N PRO A 157 -20.20 -22.63 -11.77
CA PRO A 157 -19.75 -23.08 -13.10
C PRO A 157 -18.63 -22.21 -13.66
N LEU A 158 -17.67 -22.79 -14.40
CA LEU A 158 -16.50 -22.10 -14.95
C LEU A 158 -16.85 -20.82 -15.72
N LYS A 159 -17.91 -20.86 -16.53
CA LYS A 159 -18.40 -19.69 -17.26
C LYS A 159 -18.76 -18.53 -16.35
N LYS A 160 -19.45 -18.80 -15.22
CA LYS A 160 -19.82 -17.78 -14.23
C LYS A 160 -18.57 -17.25 -13.48
N ARG A 161 -17.56 -18.11 -13.21
CA ARG A 161 -16.30 -17.68 -12.58
C ARG A 161 -15.59 -16.65 -13.46
N ILE A 162 -15.40 -16.97 -14.76
CA ILE A 162 -14.71 -16.08 -15.70
C ILE A 162 -15.52 -14.79 -15.91
N THR A 163 -16.82 -14.91 -16.23
CA THR A 163 -17.67 -13.74 -16.48
C THR A 163 -17.80 -12.86 -15.24
N GLY A 164 -17.98 -13.47 -14.06
CA GLY A 164 -18.05 -12.75 -12.80
C GLY A 164 -16.75 -12.01 -12.48
N SER A 165 -15.59 -12.65 -12.68
CA SER A 165 -14.28 -12.01 -12.47
C SER A 165 -14.09 -10.81 -13.41
N LEU A 166 -14.43 -10.94 -14.68
CA LEU A 166 -14.34 -9.85 -15.65
C LEU A 166 -15.28 -8.69 -15.30
N ILE A 167 -16.56 -8.98 -15.01
CA ILE A 167 -17.55 -7.94 -14.67
C ILE A 167 -17.16 -7.21 -13.37
N ASN A 168 -16.74 -7.93 -12.33
CA ASN A 168 -16.39 -7.32 -11.05
C ASN A 168 -15.04 -6.58 -11.09
N LEU A 169 -14.18 -6.87 -12.07
CA LEU A 169 -12.92 -6.16 -12.27
C LEU A 169 -13.09 -4.82 -13.00
N ILE A 170 -14.14 -4.68 -13.84
CA ILE A 170 -14.39 -3.47 -14.64
C ILE A 170 -14.50 -2.21 -13.77
N PRO A 171 -15.33 -2.14 -12.69
CA PRO A 171 -15.50 -0.91 -11.93
C PRO A 171 -14.21 -0.39 -11.27
N PRO A 172 -13.40 -1.22 -10.56
CA PRO A 172 -12.11 -0.78 -10.05
C PRO A 172 -11.15 -0.30 -11.15
N LEU A 173 -11.11 -1.01 -12.29
CA LEU A 173 -10.23 -0.61 -13.40
C LEU A 173 -10.65 0.71 -14.01
N ILE A 174 -11.96 0.96 -14.21
CA ILE A 174 -12.45 2.26 -14.71
C ILE A 174 -12.03 3.37 -13.73
N LEU A 175 -12.15 3.14 -12.41
CA LEU A 175 -11.72 4.10 -11.41
C LEU A 175 -10.22 4.38 -11.50
N ILE A 176 -9.40 3.32 -11.52
CA ILE A 176 -7.94 3.43 -11.60
C ILE A 176 -7.51 4.16 -12.87
N PHE A 177 -7.98 3.69 -14.04
CA PHE A 177 -7.61 4.30 -15.32
C PHE A 177 -8.22 5.70 -15.48
N GLY A 178 -9.40 5.96 -14.95
CA GLY A 178 -10.01 7.28 -14.94
C GLY A 178 -9.21 8.29 -14.13
N VAL A 179 -8.85 7.94 -12.90
CA VAL A 179 -8.06 8.80 -12.00
C VAL A 179 -6.62 8.94 -12.50
N LEU A 180 -5.90 7.83 -12.66
CA LEU A 180 -4.50 7.86 -13.09
C LEU A 180 -4.36 8.34 -14.53
N GLY A 181 -5.21 7.88 -15.43
CA GLY A 181 -5.19 8.27 -16.84
C GLY A 181 -5.43 9.77 -17.01
N SER A 182 -6.31 10.39 -16.24
CA SER A 182 -6.54 11.84 -16.29
C SER A 182 -5.33 12.64 -15.78
N ILE A 183 -4.64 12.16 -14.72
CA ILE A 183 -3.41 12.77 -14.22
C ILE A 183 -2.27 12.60 -15.25
N PHE A 184 -2.13 11.42 -15.79
CA PHE A 184 -1.07 11.05 -16.72
C PHE A 184 -1.23 11.71 -18.08
N GLY A 185 -2.48 11.87 -18.56
CA GLY A 185 -2.78 12.63 -19.76
C GLY A 185 -2.69 14.16 -19.60
N GLY A 186 -2.33 14.65 -18.41
CA GLY A 186 -2.28 16.09 -18.12
C GLY A 186 -3.66 16.77 -18.18
N ILE A 187 -4.75 15.99 -18.17
CA ILE A 187 -6.13 16.49 -18.25
C ILE A 187 -6.59 17.04 -16.93
N ALA A 188 -6.17 16.43 -15.82
CA ALA A 188 -6.55 16.82 -14.46
C ALA A 188 -5.33 16.84 -13.52
N THR A 189 -5.36 17.78 -12.59
CA THR A 189 -4.43 17.77 -11.45
C THR A 189 -4.76 16.60 -10.51
N PRO A 190 -3.83 16.15 -9.65
CA PRO A 190 -4.11 15.12 -8.67
C PRO A 190 -5.32 15.43 -7.77
N THR A 191 -5.58 16.72 -7.48
CA THR A 191 -6.72 17.15 -6.66
C THR A 191 -8.04 17.01 -7.42
N GLU A 192 -8.09 17.42 -8.67
CA GLU A 192 -9.28 17.29 -9.53
C GLU A 192 -9.59 15.82 -9.80
N ALA A 193 -8.57 15.02 -10.13
CA ALA A 193 -8.72 13.59 -10.34
C ALA A 193 -9.23 12.87 -9.08
N ALA A 194 -8.76 13.25 -7.89
CA ALA A 194 -9.26 12.71 -6.63
C ALA A 194 -10.73 13.06 -6.38
N GLY A 195 -11.15 14.29 -6.72
CA GLY A 195 -12.56 14.72 -6.64
C GLY A 195 -13.47 13.92 -7.57
N ILE A 196 -13.04 13.75 -8.83
CA ILE A 196 -13.74 12.91 -9.82
C ILE A 196 -13.80 11.45 -9.34
N GLY A 197 -12.69 10.93 -8.81
CA GLY A 197 -12.62 9.58 -8.24
C GLY A 197 -13.58 9.38 -7.07
N ALA A 198 -13.68 10.37 -6.16
CA ALA A 198 -14.63 10.33 -5.05
C ALA A 198 -16.09 10.32 -5.53
N LEU A 199 -16.42 11.17 -6.52
CA LEU A 199 -17.74 11.17 -7.13
C LEU A 199 -18.07 9.84 -7.81
N PHE A 200 -17.13 9.28 -8.58
CA PHE A 200 -17.30 7.99 -9.23
C PHE A 200 -17.47 6.84 -8.21
N SER A 201 -16.71 6.85 -7.12
CA SER A 201 -16.87 5.86 -6.04
C SER A 201 -18.22 5.95 -5.35
N LEU A 202 -18.77 7.17 -5.18
CA LEU A 202 -20.13 7.36 -4.68
C LEU A 202 -21.18 6.81 -5.67
N ILE A 203 -21.01 7.06 -6.97
CA ILE A 203 -21.88 6.50 -8.02
C ILE A 203 -21.82 4.97 -7.99
N LEU A 204 -20.66 4.37 -7.82
CA LEU A 204 -20.53 2.92 -7.66
C LEU A 204 -21.29 2.42 -6.43
N ALA A 205 -21.21 3.09 -5.28
CA ALA A 205 -21.95 2.71 -4.09
C ALA A 205 -23.47 2.75 -4.33
N ILE A 206 -23.96 3.72 -5.10
CA ILE A 206 -25.38 3.80 -5.51
C ILE A 206 -25.72 2.63 -6.46
N PHE A 207 -24.88 2.35 -7.45
CA PHE A 207 -25.09 1.30 -8.43
C PHE A 207 -25.14 -0.10 -7.78
N TYR A 208 -24.25 -0.34 -6.81
CA TYR A 208 -24.23 -1.56 -6.00
C TYR A 208 -25.30 -1.59 -4.90
N LYS A 209 -26.21 -0.60 -4.84
CA LYS A 209 -27.28 -0.49 -3.84
C LYS A 209 -26.80 -0.47 -2.39
N GLN A 210 -25.61 0.02 -2.16
CA GLN A 210 -25.02 0.18 -0.83
C GLN A 210 -25.15 1.60 -0.30
N PHE A 211 -25.67 2.53 -1.10
CA PHE A 211 -25.88 3.92 -0.68
C PHE A 211 -26.93 4.01 0.43
N SER A 212 -26.60 4.70 1.49
CA SER A 212 -27.51 5.16 2.52
C SER A 212 -27.01 6.49 3.09
N TRP A 213 -27.91 7.30 3.64
CA TRP A 213 -27.54 8.54 4.31
C TRP A 213 -26.58 8.30 5.49
N LYS A 214 -26.71 7.16 6.16
CA LYS A 214 -25.79 6.72 7.22
C LYS A 214 -24.40 6.48 6.65
N MET A 215 -24.27 5.73 5.56
CA MET A 215 -23.00 5.48 4.88
C MET A 215 -22.32 6.77 4.44
N LEU A 216 -23.08 7.70 3.84
CA LEU A 216 -22.55 9.01 3.44
C LEU A 216 -22.01 9.78 4.65
N TYR A 217 -22.78 9.85 5.74
CA TYR A 217 -22.38 10.53 6.96
C TYR A 217 -21.13 9.90 7.60
N GLU A 218 -21.08 8.57 7.73
CA GLU A 218 -19.94 7.84 8.27
C GLU A 218 -18.69 8.07 7.41
N SER A 219 -18.81 7.98 6.09
CA SER A 219 -17.69 8.25 5.17
C SER A 219 -17.17 9.69 5.28
N LEU A 220 -18.03 10.67 5.43
CA LEU A 220 -17.63 12.07 5.61
C LEU A 220 -16.93 12.29 6.96
N ILE A 221 -17.45 11.71 8.04
CA ILE A 221 -16.84 11.81 9.38
C ILE A 221 -15.48 11.11 9.41
N ASP A 222 -15.37 9.92 8.85
CA ASP A 222 -14.09 9.19 8.82
C ASP A 222 -13.06 9.88 7.91
N THR A 223 -13.52 10.52 6.83
CA THR A 223 -12.68 11.40 6.02
C THR A 223 -12.17 12.60 6.82
N ALA A 224 -13.05 13.25 7.56
CA ALA A 224 -12.67 14.38 8.39
C ALA A 224 -11.67 13.99 9.49
N LYS A 225 -11.92 12.86 10.19
CA LYS A 225 -11.00 12.34 11.23
C LYS A 225 -9.63 12.00 10.65
N THR A 226 -9.57 11.25 9.55
CA THR A 226 -8.31 10.86 8.89
C THR A 226 -7.56 12.10 8.41
N THR A 227 -8.25 13.03 7.79
CA THR A 227 -7.66 14.30 7.33
C THR A 227 -7.11 15.11 8.50
N ALA A 228 -7.87 15.26 9.59
CA ALA A 228 -7.43 15.95 10.79
C ALA A 228 -6.21 15.28 11.41
N MET A 229 -6.19 13.95 11.47
CA MET A 229 -5.02 13.19 11.96
C MET A 229 -3.77 13.48 11.11
N VAL A 230 -3.89 13.47 9.78
CA VAL A 230 -2.77 13.78 8.90
C VAL A 230 -2.27 15.21 9.13
N PHE A 231 -3.17 16.18 9.19
CA PHE A 231 -2.77 17.58 9.40
C PHE A 231 -2.16 17.84 10.78
N ILE A 232 -2.66 17.23 11.86
CA ILE A 232 -2.05 17.44 13.19
C ILE A 232 -0.63 16.87 13.26
N ILE A 233 -0.38 15.72 12.59
CA ILE A 233 0.97 15.16 12.47
C ILE A 233 1.86 16.12 11.66
N LEU A 234 1.37 16.65 10.54
CA LEU A 234 2.11 17.63 9.72
C LEU A 234 2.45 18.89 10.50
N PHE A 235 1.54 19.42 11.31
CA PHE A 235 1.82 20.60 12.15
C PHE A 235 2.87 20.29 13.23
N GLY A 236 2.74 19.15 13.92
CA GLY A 236 3.73 18.71 14.89
C GLY A 236 5.13 18.53 14.26
N ALA A 237 5.18 17.90 13.09
CA ALA A 237 6.41 17.70 12.36
C ALA A 237 7.02 19.03 11.86
N ALA A 238 6.20 19.97 11.36
CA ALA A 238 6.68 21.30 10.96
C ALA A 238 7.26 22.08 12.14
N ALA A 239 6.63 22.00 13.31
CA ALA A 239 7.16 22.60 14.52
C ALA A 239 8.50 21.97 14.94
N PHE A 240 8.57 20.63 14.94
CA PHE A 240 9.83 19.92 15.23
C PHE A 240 10.93 20.31 14.24
N THR A 241 10.66 20.27 12.93
CA THR A 241 11.63 20.61 11.89
C THR A 241 12.08 22.06 12.02
N GLY A 242 11.16 22.99 12.30
CA GLY A 242 11.52 24.40 12.51
C GLY A 242 12.46 24.62 13.67
N VAL A 243 12.23 23.97 14.82
CA VAL A 243 13.16 24.04 15.97
C VAL A 243 14.48 23.34 15.65
N PHE A 244 14.44 22.17 15.03
CA PHE A 244 15.62 21.38 14.68
C PHE A 244 16.56 22.16 13.75
N MET A 245 16.02 22.78 12.70
CA MET A 245 16.75 23.61 11.74
C MET A 245 17.29 24.90 12.40
N SER A 246 16.53 25.51 13.31
CA SER A 246 16.98 26.73 14.02
C SER A 246 18.16 26.48 14.98
N LEU A 247 18.41 25.22 15.32
CA LEU A 247 19.54 24.77 16.16
C LEU A 247 20.67 24.15 15.31
N ASP A 248 20.68 24.38 14.01
CA ASP A 248 21.64 23.82 13.03
C ASP A 248 21.74 22.29 13.09
N GLY A 249 20.65 21.62 13.50
CA GLY A 249 20.61 20.15 13.69
C GLY A 249 20.83 19.38 12.39
N ASP A 250 20.39 19.89 11.27
CA ASP A 250 20.65 19.36 9.92
C ASP A 250 22.14 19.43 9.56
N GLN A 251 22.82 20.54 9.86
CA GLN A 251 24.26 20.69 9.62
C GLN A 251 25.06 19.73 10.50
N ILE A 252 24.73 19.62 11.78
CA ILE A 252 25.41 18.69 12.71
C ILE A 252 25.32 17.25 12.18
N ILE A 253 24.15 16.80 11.73
CA ILE A 253 23.99 15.45 11.19
C ILE A 253 24.69 15.33 9.82
N ALA A 254 24.62 16.34 8.96
CA ALA A 254 25.32 16.35 7.68
C ALA A 254 26.84 16.20 7.89
N ASP A 255 27.43 17.03 8.76
CA ASP A 255 28.86 16.98 9.08
C ASP A 255 29.27 15.63 9.67
N TRP A 256 28.43 15.07 10.54
CA TRP A 256 28.65 13.75 11.11
C TRP A 256 28.67 12.66 10.03
N VAL A 257 27.66 12.64 9.14
CA VAL A 257 27.57 11.68 8.03
C VAL A 257 28.74 11.85 7.07
N LEU A 258 29.10 13.10 6.73
CA LEU A 258 30.21 13.39 5.83
C LEU A 258 31.57 13.04 6.44
N SER A 259 31.75 13.27 7.76
CA SER A 259 32.99 12.95 8.48
C SER A 259 33.29 11.45 8.55
N MET A 260 32.25 10.60 8.42
CA MET A 260 32.43 9.15 8.36
C MET A 260 33.18 8.66 7.13
N GLY A 261 33.29 9.47 6.07
CA GLY A 261 33.93 9.08 4.82
C GLY A 261 33.28 7.93 4.06
N ILE A 262 32.00 7.62 4.37
CA ILE A 262 31.27 6.43 3.85
C ILE A 262 30.81 6.59 2.41
N GLY A 263 30.96 7.78 1.82
CA GLY A 263 30.56 8.07 0.45
C GLY A 263 29.04 8.04 0.22
N LYS A 264 28.65 8.26 -1.04
CA LYS A 264 27.27 8.40 -1.51
C LYS A 264 26.34 7.25 -1.04
N TRP A 265 26.74 6.02 -1.33
CA TRP A 265 25.92 4.84 -1.03
C TRP A 265 25.86 4.48 0.45
N GLY A 266 26.91 4.84 1.22
CA GLY A 266 26.91 4.66 2.67
C GLY A 266 25.91 5.60 3.35
N ALA A 267 25.86 6.87 2.95
CA ALA A 267 24.89 7.84 3.45
C ALA A 267 23.44 7.40 3.10
N PHE A 268 23.21 6.92 1.88
CA PHE A 268 21.93 6.35 1.48
C PHE A 268 21.55 5.14 2.35
N ALA A 269 22.46 4.20 2.58
CA ALA A 269 22.21 3.04 3.42
C ALA A 269 21.86 3.41 4.86
N ILE A 270 22.54 4.41 5.45
CA ILE A 270 22.21 4.93 6.78
C ILE A 270 20.78 5.47 6.80
N MET A 271 20.41 6.31 5.84
CA MET A 271 19.04 6.83 5.73
C MET A 271 18.01 5.68 5.68
N MET A 272 18.22 4.67 4.83
CA MET A 272 17.31 3.52 4.70
C MET A 272 17.22 2.71 6.00
N VAL A 273 18.35 2.46 6.67
CA VAL A 273 18.38 1.74 7.96
C VAL A 273 17.63 2.53 9.03
N ILE A 274 17.85 3.84 9.12
CA ILE A 274 17.13 4.70 10.08
C ILE A 274 15.62 4.65 9.80
N MET A 275 15.19 4.78 8.54
CA MET A 275 13.79 4.69 8.17
C MET A 275 13.19 3.32 8.53
N PHE A 276 13.91 2.23 8.29
CA PHE A 276 13.48 0.89 8.65
C PHE A 276 13.32 0.72 10.17
N LEU A 277 14.32 1.16 10.95
CA LEU A 277 14.29 1.06 12.42
C LEU A 277 13.18 1.93 13.02
N LEU A 278 13.03 3.17 12.55
CA LEU A 278 11.94 4.04 12.99
C LEU A 278 10.57 3.44 12.63
N GLY A 279 10.46 2.76 11.48
CA GLY A 279 9.26 2.08 11.03
C GLY A 279 8.75 0.98 11.96
N MET A 280 9.60 0.47 12.85
CA MET A 280 9.19 -0.46 13.91
C MET A 280 8.34 0.23 15.01
N PHE A 281 8.42 1.55 15.14
CA PHE A 281 7.86 2.29 16.28
C PHE A 281 6.93 3.45 15.89
N ILE A 282 7.13 4.04 14.70
CA ILE A 282 6.47 5.26 14.27
C ILE A 282 5.79 5.03 12.92
N ASP A 283 4.69 5.72 12.67
CA ASP A 283 3.99 5.69 11.38
C ASP A 283 4.82 6.34 10.26
N TRP A 284 4.58 5.91 9.02
CA TRP A 284 5.27 6.39 7.81
C TRP A 284 5.30 7.91 7.70
N LEU A 285 4.21 8.60 8.08
CA LEU A 285 4.12 10.06 7.99
C LEU A 285 5.11 10.72 8.97
N GLY A 286 5.18 10.24 10.20
CA GLY A 286 6.15 10.69 11.20
C GLY A 286 7.59 10.45 10.75
N ILE A 287 7.87 9.28 10.16
CA ILE A 287 9.21 8.96 9.63
C ILE A 287 9.61 9.93 8.53
N VAL A 288 8.74 10.15 7.55
CA VAL A 288 9.00 11.08 6.45
C VAL A 288 9.28 12.50 6.97
N MET A 289 8.47 12.96 7.92
CA MET A 289 8.58 14.31 8.48
C MET A 289 9.85 14.50 9.34
N ILE A 290 10.41 13.44 9.89
CA ILE A 290 11.66 13.49 10.66
C ILE A 290 12.88 13.30 9.75
N VAL A 291 12.84 12.29 8.88
CA VAL A 291 14.01 11.86 8.09
C VAL A 291 14.24 12.75 6.88
N PHE A 292 13.19 13.16 6.17
CA PHE A 292 13.35 13.94 4.95
C PHE A 292 13.96 15.32 5.15
N PRO A 293 13.58 16.13 6.17
CA PRO A 293 14.24 17.41 6.42
C PRO A 293 15.75 17.28 6.62
N ILE A 294 16.17 16.21 7.25
CA ILE A 294 17.55 15.95 7.59
C ILE A 294 18.32 15.40 6.39
N PHE A 295 17.78 14.37 5.76
CA PHE A 295 18.53 13.61 4.76
C PHE A 295 18.37 14.11 3.33
N LEU A 296 17.26 14.77 2.93
CA LEU A 296 17.11 15.26 1.57
C LEU A 296 18.22 16.25 1.18
N PRO A 297 18.58 17.27 2.00
CA PRO A 297 19.71 18.16 1.69
C PRO A 297 21.03 17.39 1.54
N ILE A 298 21.28 16.41 2.42
CA ILE A 298 22.50 15.58 2.35
C ILE A 298 22.52 14.77 1.05
N MET A 299 21.40 14.17 0.66
CA MET A 299 21.31 13.39 -0.57
C MET A 299 21.45 14.25 -1.82
N ASP A 300 20.95 15.49 -1.80
CA ASP A 300 21.15 16.46 -2.87
C ASP A 300 22.62 16.80 -3.07
N THR A 301 23.41 16.98 -1.98
CA THR A 301 24.85 17.23 -2.08
C THR A 301 25.59 16.05 -2.71
N PHE A 302 25.11 14.83 -2.51
CA PHE A 302 25.63 13.64 -3.18
C PHE A 302 25.10 13.43 -4.60
N GLY A 303 24.23 14.32 -5.10
CA GLY A 303 23.67 14.26 -6.45
C GLY A 303 22.70 13.09 -6.67
N PHE A 304 21.89 12.76 -5.68
CA PHE A 304 20.79 11.83 -5.86
C PHE A 304 19.60 12.50 -6.54
N ASP A 305 18.93 11.79 -7.44
CA ASP A 305 17.64 12.22 -7.97
C ASP A 305 16.55 12.14 -6.90
N ARG A 306 15.89 13.26 -6.63
CA ARG A 306 14.85 13.34 -5.58
C ARG A 306 13.66 12.43 -5.87
N LEU A 307 13.23 12.31 -7.14
CA LEU A 307 12.11 11.43 -7.51
C LEU A 307 12.43 9.98 -7.19
N TRP A 308 13.62 9.53 -7.60
CA TRP A 308 14.09 8.17 -7.32
C TRP A 308 14.21 7.94 -5.82
N LEU A 309 14.82 8.86 -5.07
CA LEU A 309 15.01 8.74 -3.63
C LEU A 309 13.68 8.59 -2.89
N VAL A 310 12.70 9.42 -3.23
CA VAL A 310 11.36 9.40 -2.63
C VAL A 310 10.63 8.10 -2.95
N ALA A 311 10.69 7.60 -4.17
CA ALA A 311 10.02 6.37 -4.56
C ALA A 311 10.65 5.12 -3.92
N VAL A 312 12.00 5.06 -3.80
CA VAL A 312 12.69 3.97 -3.10
C VAL A 312 12.37 4.02 -1.60
N SER A 313 12.35 5.22 -1.00
CA SER A 313 11.93 5.43 0.39
C SER A 313 10.49 4.97 0.62
N ALA A 314 9.57 5.31 -0.28
CA ALA A 314 8.17 4.87 -0.21
C ALA A 314 8.04 3.33 -0.27
N THR A 315 8.89 2.68 -1.07
CA THR A 315 8.93 1.21 -1.14
C THR A 315 9.40 0.60 0.18
N LEU A 316 10.45 1.14 0.81
CA LEU A 316 10.94 0.69 2.11
C LEU A 316 9.90 0.91 3.20
N LEU A 317 9.21 2.04 3.19
CA LEU A 317 8.20 2.39 4.21
C LEU A 317 7.01 1.39 4.26
N GLN A 318 6.85 0.52 3.25
CA GLN A 318 5.92 -0.61 3.36
C GLN A 318 6.23 -1.51 4.55
N THR A 319 7.49 -1.58 4.96
CA THR A 319 7.89 -2.38 6.13
C THR A 319 7.28 -1.86 7.43
N CYS A 320 7.09 -0.55 7.60
CA CYS A 320 6.58 0.03 8.84
C CYS A 320 5.17 -0.46 9.22
N PHE A 321 4.38 -0.91 8.24
CA PHE A 321 3.05 -1.45 8.50
C PHE A 321 3.07 -2.89 9.01
N MET A 322 4.15 -3.63 8.76
CA MET A 322 4.23 -5.06 9.06
C MET A 322 5.35 -5.43 10.02
N THR A 323 6.27 -4.51 10.34
CA THR A 323 7.41 -4.85 11.19
C THR A 323 7.04 -4.77 12.68
N PRO A 324 7.16 -5.90 13.43
CA PRO A 324 7.00 -5.87 14.88
C PRO A 324 8.01 -4.92 15.55
N PRO A 325 7.68 -4.33 16.69
CA PRO A 325 6.52 -4.61 17.55
C PRO A 325 5.27 -3.82 17.18
N PHE A 326 5.37 -2.70 16.44
CA PHE A 326 4.22 -1.80 16.29
C PHE A 326 3.36 -2.12 15.06
N GLY A 327 3.88 -2.20 13.88
CA GLY A 327 3.22 -2.54 12.61
C GLY A 327 1.69 -2.45 12.56
N PHE A 328 1.13 -1.34 12.08
CA PHE A 328 -0.33 -1.10 12.13
C PHE A 328 -1.18 -2.23 11.51
N ALA A 329 -0.71 -2.84 10.41
CA ALA A 329 -1.42 -3.96 9.79
C ALA A 329 -1.56 -5.16 10.74
N LEU A 330 -0.59 -5.37 11.63
CA LEU A 330 -0.62 -6.46 12.61
C LEU A 330 -1.75 -6.28 13.62
N PHE A 331 -1.97 -5.05 14.08
CA PHE A 331 -3.06 -4.73 15.01
C PHE A 331 -4.43 -4.83 14.32
N TYR A 332 -4.56 -4.35 13.10
CA TYR A 332 -5.80 -4.48 12.33
C TYR A 332 -6.16 -5.95 12.13
N VAL A 333 -5.21 -6.78 11.69
CA VAL A 333 -5.42 -8.21 11.54
C VAL A 333 -5.75 -8.86 12.88
N LYS A 334 -5.04 -8.51 13.97
CA LYS A 334 -5.32 -9.04 15.30
C LYS A 334 -6.74 -8.72 15.78
N GLY A 335 -7.27 -7.54 15.43
CA GLY A 335 -8.63 -7.13 15.79
C GLY A 335 -9.75 -7.96 15.16
N ILE A 336 -9.46 -8.64 14.04
CA ILE A 336 -10.43 -9.45 13.29
C ILE A 336 -10.18 -10.97 13.40
N LEU A 337 -9.06 -11.37 14.02
CA LEU A 337 -8.73 -12.78 14.21
C LEU A 337 -9.56 -13.45 15.31
N PRO A 338 -9.91 -14.75 15.13
CA PRO A 338 -10.46 -15.56 16.20
C PRO A 338 -9.53 -15.56 17.43
N PRO A 339 -10.07 -15.58 18.66
CA PRO A 339 -9.28 -15.60 19.90
C PRO A 339 -8.29 -16.77 19.99
N SER A 340 -8.52 -17.85 19.26
CA SER A 340 -7.66 -19.04 19.22
C SER A 340 -6.32 -18.79 18.53
N ILE A 341 -6.21 -17.76 17.66
CA ILE A 341 -4.99 -17.46 16.92
C ILE A 341 -4.21 -16.39 17.67
N LYS A 342 -2.98 -16.75 18.09
CA LYS A 342 -2.09 -15.86 18.83
C LYS A 342 -1.42 -14.84 17.89
N ILE A 343 -1.08 -13.66 18.43
CA ILE A 343 -0.37 -12.59 17.68
C ILE A 343 0.98 -13.06 17.11
N GLN A 344 1.62 -14.04 17.75
CA GLN A 344 2.87 -14.64 17.26
C GLN A 344 2.73 -15.29 15.88
N GLU A 345 1.54 -15.82 15.55
CA GLU A 345 1.29 -16.35 14.20
C GLU A 345 1.28 -15.23 13.15
N VAL A 346 0.74 -14.05 13.52
CA VAL A 346 0.80 -12.87 12.64
C VAL A 346 2.25 -12.44 12.44
N TYR A 347 3.03 -12.33 13.51
CA TYR A 347 4.44 -11.93 13.44
C TYR A 347 5.27 -12.89 12.58
N ARG A 348 5.08 -14.19 12.74
CA ARG A 348 5.76 -15.20 11.89
C ARG A 348 5.33 -15.10 10.43
N GLY A 349 4.04 -14.81 10.20
CA GLY A 349 3.48 -14.74 8.87
C GLY A 349 3.99 -13.58 8.03
N VAL A 350 4.31 -12.43 8.64
CA VAL A 350 4.75 -11.23 7.90
C VAL A 350 6.22 -11.22 7.55
N ILE A 351 7.07 -12.00 8.26
CA ILE A 351 8.53 -12.00 8.04
C ILE A 351 8.92 -12.22 6.57
N PRO A 352 8.40 -13.23 5.85
CA PRO A 352 8.77 -13.42 4.46
C PRO A 352 8.39 -12.24 3.56
N PHE A 353 7.27 -11.59 3.84
CA PHE A 353 6.80 -10.43 3.07
C PHE A 353 7.67 -9.19 3.33
N ILE A 354 8.14 -8.98 4.58
CA ILE A 354 9.11 -7.94 4.93
C ILE A 354 10.42 -8.16 4.16
N ILE A 355 10.90 -9.40 4.09
CA ILE A 355 12.11 -9.74 3.32
C ILE A 355 11.92 -9.39 1.84
N ILE A 356 10.76 -9.70 1.27
CA ILE A 356 10.46 -9.35 -0.13
C ILE A 356 10.47 -7.83 -0.34
N ILE A 357 9.91 -7.04 0.60
CA ILE A 357 9.99 -5.58 0.52
C ILE A 357 11.44 -5.11 0.52
N CYS A 358 12.27 -5.63 1.41
CA CYS A 358 13.69 -5.28 1.47
C CYS A 358 14.42 -5.65 0.15
N ILE A 359 14.10 -6.82 -0.43
CA ILE A 359 14.67 -7.24 -1.72
C ILE A 359 14.24 -6.30 -2.84
N VAL A 360 12.94 -5.97 -2.95
CA VAL A 360 12.45 -5.06 -3.99
C VAL A 360 13.01 -3.66 -3.80
N THR A 361 13.12 -3.17 -2.56
CA THR A 361 13.78 -1.89 -2.25
C THR A 361 15.24 -1.90 -2.72
N ALA A 362 15.98 -2.96 -2.42
CA ALA A 362 17.37 -3.11 -2.87
C ALA A 362 17.47 -3.17 -4.40
N LEU A 363 16.56 -3.89 -5.07
CA LEU A 363 16.50 -3.93 -6.53
C LEU A 363 16.23 -2.53 -7.12
N CYS A 364 15.30 -1.75 -6.56
CA CYS A 364 15.04 -0.38 -6.97
C CYS A 364 16.25 0.55 -6.74
N ALA A 365 17.03 0.29 -5.68
CA ALA A 365 18.25 1.03 -5.39
C ALA A 365 19.39 0.70 -6.39
N VAL A 366 19.59 -0.59 -6.71
CA VAL A 366 20.64 -1.05 -7.63
C VAL A 366 20.29 -0.81 -9.09
N PHE A 367 19.00 -0.88 -9.43
CA PHE A 367 18.49 -0.69 -10.79
C PHE A 367 17.54 0.52 -10.87
N PRO A 368 18.07 1.77 -10.90
CA PRO A 368 17.25 2.99 -10.95
C PRO A 368 16.18 3.01 -12.04
N PRO A 369 16.35 2.40 -13.23
CA PRO A 369 15.32 2.34 -14.25
C PRO A 369 14.00 1.72 -13.80
N LEU A 370 13.99 0.83 -12.81
CA LEU A 370 12.75 0.29 -12.23
C LEU A 370 11.84 1.39 -11.66
N VAL A 371 12.45 2.51 -11.26
CA VAL A 371 11.74 3.66 -10.68
C VAL A 371 11.59 4.80 -11.69
N THR A 372 12.63 5.04 -12.51
CA THR A 372 12.72 6.25 -13.34
C THR A 372 12.21 6.06 -14.78
N TRP A 373 12.13 4.81 -15.27
CA TRP A 373 11.72 4.52 -16.64
C TRP A 373 10.28 5.01 -16.95
N LEU A 374 9.32 4.65 -16.12
CA LEU A 374 7.92 5.00 -16.37
C LEU A 374 7.68 6.53 -16.26
N PRO A 375 8.23 7.25 -15.25
CA PRO A 375 8.18 8.71 -15.20
C PRO A 375 8.85 9.41 -16.39
N SER A 376 9.90 8.86 -16.98
CA SER A 376 10.58 9.45 -18.13
C SER A 376 9.70 9.49 -19.40
N MET A 377 8.71 8.61 -19.49
CA MET A 377 7.72 8.62 -20.57
C MET A 377 6.72 9.78 -20.48
N LEU A 378 6.56 10.39 -19.29
CA LEU A 378 5.71 11.57 -19.09
C LEU A 378 6.42 12.88 -19.45
N ALA A 379 7.74 12.86 -19.59
CA ALA A 379 8.52 14.06 -19.87
C ALA A 379 8.61 14.38 -21.36
N SER A 380 8.04 13.52 -22.21
CA SER A 380 7.87 13.70 -23.65
C SER A 380 6.44 14.13 -23.96
#